data_ffb95a4a6658c33ff0c8ceb585e704ab
#
_entry.id   ffb95a4a6658c33ff0c8ceb585e704ab
#
_cell.length_a   1.000
_cell.length_b   1.000
_cell.length_c   1.000
_cell.angle_alpha   90.00
_cell.angle_beta   90.00
_cell.angle_gamma   90.00
#
_symmetry.space_group_name_H-M   'P 1'
#
loop_
_entity.id
_entity.type
_entity.pdbx_description
1 polymer ?
#
loop_
_entity_poly.entity_id
_entity_poly.type
_entity_poly.pdbx_seq_one_letter_code
_entity_poly.pdbx_strand_id
1 'polypeptide(L)'
;MYAQQNKRYNVNVRTKEETRISKYISLLLRHHPEKENLVMDGHGWVSSEALIKAIGIDMDLLEKIVREDEKQRYAFNEDHTKIRASQGHSVPVDVGLQECIPPEYLFHGTGEKYLGSIRKQGLLPQSRLYVHLSPDADTAYKVGVRHGRPVILTVKAGEMQEKGHVFYLSANGVWLTASVPAEYLVFPEEQ
;
A
#
# COMPACT_ATOMS: atom_id res chain seq x y z
N MET A 1 -13.52 -28.84 -38.67
CA MET A 1 -14.26 -28.61 -37.45
C MET A 1 -13.23 -28.28 -36.34
N TYR A 2 -13.01 -27.01 -36.12
CA TYR A 2 -12.11 -26.54 -35.02
C TYR A 2 -12.94 -26.22 -33.83
N ALA A 3 -12.81 -27.01 -32.74
CA ALA A 3 -13.41 -26.74 -31.46
C ALA A 3 -12.60 -25.64 -30.77
N GLN A 4 -13.16 -24.43 -30.67
CA GLN A 4 -12.66 -23.37 -29.81
C GLN A 4 -12.86 -23.76 -28.35
N GLN A 5 -11.78 -24.07 -27.65
CA GLN A 5 -11.79 -24.18 -26.20
C GLN A 5 -11.85 -22.77 -25.60
N ASN A 6 -13.05 -22.35 -25.18
CA ASN A 6 -13.24 -21.19 -24.32
C ASN A 6 -12.59 -21.46 -22.94
N LYS A 7 -11.37 -20.99 -22.73
CA LYS A 7 -10.81 -20.82 -21.40
C LYS A 7 -11.62 -19.73 -20.67
N ARG A 8 -12.61 -20.14 -19.87
CA ARG A 8 -13.22 -19.27 -18.86
C ARG A 8 -12.13 -18.90 -17.86
N TYR A 9 -11.68 -17.65 -17.88
CA TYR A 9 -10.89 -17.08 -16.80
C TYR A 9 -11.83 -16.99 -15.59
N ASN A 10 -11.71 -17.91 -14.64
CA ASN A 10 -12.29 -17.75 -13.33
C ASN A 10 -11.57 -16.59 -12.64
N VAL A 11 -12.14 -15.39 -12.75
CA VAL A 11 -11.78 -14.29 -11.88
C VAL A 11 -12.28 -14.68 -10.50
N ASN A 12 -11.40 -15.11 -9.64
CA ASN A 12 -11.70 -15.48 -8.26
C ASN A 12 -12.07 -14.19 -7.52
N VAL A 13 -13.36 -13.84 -7.54
CA VAL A 13 -13.86 -12.64 -6.85
C VAL A 13 -13.96 -12.96 -5.37
N ARG A 14 -13.15 -12.30 -4.55
CA ARG A 14 -13.24 -12.40 -3.08
C ARG A 14 -14.67 -12.17 -2.61
N THR A 15 -15.11 -12.99 -1.68
CA THR A 15 -16.39 -12.78 -1.02
C THR A 15 -16.38 -11.49 -0.19
N LYS A 16 -17.58 -10.99 0.15
CA LYS A 16 -17.71 -9.82 1.04
C LYS A 16 -17.04 -10.09 2.40
N GLU A 17 -17.18 -11.32 2.90
CA GLU A 17 -16.57 -11.73 4.17
C GLU A 17 -15.04 -11.77 4.09
N GLU A 18 -14.46 -12.39 3.08
CA GLU A 18 -13.00 -12.38 2.85
C GLU A 18 -12.44 -10.97 2.70
N THR A 19 -13.20 -10.07 2.07
CA THR A 19 -12.83 -8.66 1.96
C THR A 19 -12.82 -7.98 3.32
N ARG A 20 -13.79 -8.28 4.20
CA ARG A 20 -13.87 -7.76 5.57
C ARG A 20 -12.70 -8.25 6.40
N ILE A 21 -12.42 -9.54 6.36
CA ILE A 21 -11.28 -10.17 7.05
C ILE A 21 -9.96 -9.55 6.57
N SER A 22 -9.74 -9.44 5.26
CA SER A 22 -8.52 -8.83 4.71
C SER A 22 -8.33 -7.38 5.17
N LYS A 23 -9.40 -6.58 5.25
CA LYS A 23 -9.33 -5.22 5.79
C LYS A 23 -8.94 -5.22 7.27
N TYR A 24 -9.46 -6.17 8.04
CA TYR A 24 -9.15 -6.28 9.47
C TYR A 24 -7.71 -6.73 9.69
N ILE A 25 -7.23 -7.73 8.95
CA ILE A 25 -5.82 -8.11 8.93
C ILE A 25 -4.92 -6.89 8.62
N SER A 26 -5.31 -6.09 7.61
CA SER A 26 -4.56 -4.88 7.25
C SER A 26 -4.52 -3.85 8.37
N LEU A 27 -5.62 -3.69 9.12
CA LEU A 27 -5.68 -2.81 10.28
C LEU A 27 -4.74 -3.29 11.38
N LEU A 28 -4.76 -4.56 11.70
CA LEU A 28 -3.92 -5.15 12.75
C LEU A 28 -2.44 -5.07 12.39
N LEU A 29 -2.06 -5.52 11.20
CA LEU A 29 -0.66 -5.59 10.78
C LEU A 29 -0.01 -4.23 10.49
N ARG A 30 -0.78 -3.16 10.35
CA ARG A 30 -0.23 -1.83 10.00
C ARG A 30 -0.39 -0.80 11.09
N HIS A 31 -1.46 -0.90 11.88
CA HIS A 31 -1.89 0.21 12.71
C HIS A 31 -2.14 -0.18 14.17
N HIS A 32 -2.79 -1.30 14.41
CA HIS A 32 -3.35 -1.64 15.72
C HIS A 32 -3.17 -3.11 16.10
N PRO A 33 -1.93 -3.64 16.16
CA PRO A 33 -1.70 -5.02 16.61
C PRO A 33 -2.20 -5.27 18.04
N GLU A 34 -2.20 -4.24 18.88
CA GLU A 34 -2.64 -4.29 20.26
C GLU A 34 -4.13 -4.63 20.43
N LYS A 35 -4.97 -4.39 19.42
CA LYS A 35 -6.41 -4.72 19.48
C LYS A 35 -6.68 -6.20 19.70
N GLU A 36 -5.80 -7.04 19.20
CA GLU A 36 -5.88 -8.50 19.36
C GLU A 36 -4.68 -9.03 20.16
N ASN A 37 -4.01 -8.18 20.93
CA ASN A 37 -2.82 -8.53 21.72
C ASN A 37 -1.73 -9.22 20.87
N LEU A 38 -1.59 -8.85 19.59
CA LEU A 38 -0.58 -9.40 18.72
C LEU A 38 0.79 -8.80 19.03
N VAL A 39 1.78 -9.67 19.20
CA VAL A 39 3.17 -9.26 19.37
C VAL A 39 3.79 -9.09 17.99
N MET A 40 4.15 -7.86 17.64
CA MET A 40 4.82 -7.51 16.39
C MET A 40 6.30 -7.25 16.68
N ASP A 41 7.20 -7.85 15.88
CA ASP A 41 8.62 -7.57 16.00
C ASP A 41 9.01 -6.25 15.28
N GLY A 42 10.28 -5.84 15.45
CA GLY A 42 10.80 -4.59 14.85
C GLY A 42 10.77 -4.56 13.32
N HIS A 43 10.53 -5.69 12.66
CA HIS A 43 10.41 -5.82 11.20
C HIS A 43 8.96 -6.01 10.73
N GLY A 44 7.99 -5.82 11.63
CA GLY A 44 6.56 -5.90 11.32
C GLY A 44 6.00 -7.32 11.26
N TRP A 45 6.76 -8.34 11.64
CA TRP A 45 6.30 -9.72 11.65
C TRP A 45 5.46 -10.03 12.88
N VAL A 46 4.36 -10.73 12.65
CA VAL A 46 3.44 -11.27 13.66
C VAL A 46 3.33 -12.78 13.45
N SER A 47 3.17 -13.56 14.52
CA SER A 47 2.89 -14.99 14.42
C SER A 47 1.60 -15.26 13.63
N SER A 48 1.66 -16.10 12.59
CA SER A 48 0.49 -16.51 11.83
C SER A 48 -0.52 -17.24 12.72
N GLU A 49 -0.05 -18.10 13.62
CA GLU A 49 -0.90 -18.83 14.61
C GLU A 49 -1.61 -17.85 15.55
N ALA A 50 -0.89 -16.86 16.08
CA ALA A 50 -1.51 -15.85 16.94
C ALA A 50 -2.58 -15.05 16.19
N LEU A 51 -2.32 -14.66 14.93
CA LEU A 51 -3.26 -13.92 14.09
C LEU A 51 -4.53 -14.74 13.80
N ILE A 52 -4.40 -15.99 13.33
CA ILE A 52 -5.57 -16.83 12.99
C ILE A 52 -6.42 -17.10 14.23
N LYS A 53 -5.79 -17.37 15.38
CA LYS A 53 -6.48 -17.56 16.66
C LYS A 53 -7.24 -16.30 17.08
N ALA A 54 -6.62 -15.13 16.97
CA ALA A 54 -7.20 -13.86 17.37
C ALA A 54 -8.44 -13.47 16.55
N ILE A 55 -8.40 -13.72 15.24
CA ILE A 55 -9.50 -13.32 14.34
C ILE A 55 -10.48 -14.45 14.00
N GLY A 56 -10.25 -15.67 14.52
CA GLY A 56 -11.16 -16.80 14.40
C GLY A 56 -11.25 -17.39 12.98
N ILE A 57 -10.11 -17.48 12.28
CA ILE A 57 -10.02 -18.14 10.97
C ILE A 57 -9.03 -19.31 11.02
N ASP A 58 -8.98 -20.11 9.96
CA ASP A 58 -7.95 -21.14 9.79
C ASP A 58 -6.81 -20.67 8.89
N MET A 59 -5.77 -21.48 8.79
CA MET A 59 -4.58 -21.16 7.98
C MET A 59 -4.91 -21.17 6.49
N ASP A 60 -5.76 -22.07 6.04
CA ASP A 60 -6.16 -22.19 4.63
C ASP A 60 -6.81 -20.90 4.13
N LEU A 61 -7.69 -20.30 4.94
CA LEU A 61 -8.33 -19.02 4.62
C LEU A 61 -7.32 -17.87 4.64
N LEU A 62 -6.39 -17.85 5.60
CA LEU A 62 -5.34 -16.84 5.66
C LEU A 62 -4.45 -16.89 4.42
N GLU A 63 -3.98 -18.07 4.04
CA GLU A 63 -3.17 -18.29 2.82
C GLU A 63 -3.94 -17.90 1.56
N LYS A 64 -5.23 -18.25 1.47
CA LYS A 64 -6.09 -17.83 0.38
C LYS A 64 -6.15 -16.31 0.29
N ILE A 65 -6.39 -15.62 1.42
CA ILE A 65 -6.46 -14.15 1.45
C ILE A 65 -5.14 -13.52 1.00
N VAL A 66 -4.00 -14.05 1.39
CA VAL A 66 -2.69 -13.54 0.99
C VAL A 66 -2.44 -13.81 -0.50
N ARG A 67 -2.66 -15.04 -0.97
CA ARG A 67 -2.45 -15.45 -2.36
C ARG A 67 -3.32 -14.66 -3.35
N GLU A 68 -4.57 -14.39 -2.99
CA GLU A 68 -5.54 -13.69 -3.83
C GLU A 68 -5.50 -12.17 -3.65
N ASP A 69 -4.54 -11.64 -2.89
CA ASP A 69 -4.39 -10.19 -2.75
C ASP A 69 -3.67 -9.58 -3.95
N GLU A 70 -4.43 -9.15 -4.94
CA GLU A 70 -3.90 -8.48 -6.15
C GLU A 70 -2.92 -7.33 -5.83
N LYS A 71 -3.04 -6.71 -4.65
CA LYS A 71 -2.17 -5.62 -4.21
C LYS A 71 -0.98 -6.09 -3.40
N GLN A 72 -0.84 -7.39 -3.19
CA GLN A 72 0.27 -8.00 -2.44
C GLN A 72 0.60 -7.26 -1.14
N ARG A 73 -0.47 -6.97 -0.36
CA ARG A 73 -0.35 -6.18 0.88
C ARG A 73 0.36 -6.92 1.99
N TYR A 74 0.41 -8.25 1.90
CA TYR A 74 0.92 -9.15 2.93
C TYR A 74 1.99 -10.06 2.36
N ALA A 75 2.91 -10.46 3.22
CA ALA A 75 3.90 -11.48 2.91
C ALA A 75 4.01 -12.44 4.08
N PHE A 76 4.16 -13.73 3.79
CA PHE A 76 4.64 -14.73 4.74
C PHE A 76 6.17 -14.79 4.73
N ASN A 77 6.74 -15.29 5.81
CA ASN A 77 8.11 -15.82 5.80
C ASN A 77 8.13 -17.20 5.13
N GLU A 78 9.31 -17.80 4.97
CA GLU A 78 9.50 -19.03 4.18
C GLU A 78 8.64 -20.22 4.65
N ASP A 79 8.46 -20.38 5.94
CA ASP A 79 7.72 -21.48 6.57
C ASP A 79 6.28 -21.13 6.95
N HIS A 80 5.78 -19.95 6.55
CA HIS A 80 4.45 -19.41 6.84
C HIS A 80 4.13 -19.26 8.34
N THR A 81 5.12 -19.38 9.23
CA THR A 81 4.92 -19.19 10.67
C THR A 81 4.70 -17.74 11.06
N LYS A 82 5.13 -16.79 10.20
CA LYS A 82 4.96 -15.36 10.41
C LYS A 82 4.37 -14.68 9.17
N ILE A 83 3.61 -13.62 9.42
CA ILE A 83 3.01 -12.75 8.41
C ILE A 83 3.30 -11.29 8.74
N ARG A 84 3.47 -10.45 7.72
CA ARG A 84 3.56 -8.99 7.87
C ARG A 84 2.86 -8.25 6.74
N ALA A 85 2.62 -6.97 6.93
CA ALA A 85 2.25 -6.09 5.82
C ALA A 85 3.50 -5.63 5.06
N SER A 86 3.38 -5.51 3.72
CA SER A 86 4.49 -5.11 2.84
C SER A 86 4.85 -3.62 2.98
N GLN A 87 3.88 -2.78 3.39
CA GLN A 87 4.06 -1.34 3.57
C GLN A 87 2.82 -0.69 4.22
N GLY A 88 2.89 0.62 4.52
CA GLY A 88 1.75 1.42 4.96
C GLY A 88 1.51 1.44 6.46
N HIS A 89 2.53 1.12 7.24
CA HIS A 89 2.50 1.11 8.70
C HIS A 89 2.38 2.52 9.28
N SER A 90 1.70 2.63 10.43
CA SER A 90 1.79 3.75 11.36
C SER A 90 2.52 3.37 12.64
N VAL A 91 2.70 2.07 12.88
CA VAL A 91 3.57 1.56 13.96
C VAL A 91 5.03 1.64 13.52
N PRO A 92 5.97 1.92 14.43
CA PRO A 92 7.39 2.05 14.10
C PRO A 92 8.00 0.67 13.81
N VAL A 93 8.14 0.35 12.53
CA VAL A 93 8.76 -0.90 12.05
C VAL A 93 9.71 -0.62 10.90
N ASP A 94 10.78 -1.41 10.80
CA ASP A 94 11.67 -1.45 9.66
C ASP A 94 11.40 -2.72 8.85
N VAL A 95 10.68 -2.60 7.76
CA VAL A 95 10.36 -3.72 6.88
C VAL A 95 11.48 -4.05 5.89
N GLY A 96 12.66 -3.44 6.05
CA GLY A 96 13.81 -3.66 5.18
C GLY A 96 13.65 -3.02 3.80
N LEU A 97 13.12 -1.80 3.75
CA LEU A 97 12.98 -1.07 2.49
C LEU A 97 14.36 -0.81 1.88
N GLN A 98 14.50 -1.06 0.58
CA GLN A 98 15.71 -0.76 -0.16
C GLN A 98 15.59 0.61 -0.82
N GLU A 99 16.66 1.43 -0.70
CA GLU A 99 16.77 2.67 -1.44
C GLU A 99 16.81 2.36 -2.94
N CYS A 100 16.00 3.09 -3.71
CA CYS A 100 15.90 2.93 -5.14
C CYS A 100 15.90 4.29 -5.83
N ILE A 101 16.55 4.37 -6.99
CA ILE A 101 16.46 5.54 -7.86
C ILE A 101 15.06 5.55 -8.47
N PRO A 102 14.25 6.60 -8.23
CA PRO A 102 12.91 6.68 -8.77
C PRO A 102 12.95 7.01 -10.27
N PRO A 103 11.85 6.75 -10.99
CA PRO A 103 11.65 7.32 -12.32
C PRO A 103 11.55 8.85 -12.23
N GLU A 104 11.65 9.53 -13.37
CA GLU A 104 11.57 10.99 -13.43
C GLU A 104 10.30 11.53 -12.78
N TYR A 105 9.17 10.86 -13.03
CA TYR A 105 7.87 11.22 -12.47
C TYR A 105 7.24 10.05 -11.71
N LEU A 106 6.61 10.38 -10.59
CA LEU A 106 5.70 9.53 -9.83
C LEU A 106 4.37 10.25 -9.65
N PHE A 107 3.35 9.54 -9.18
CA PHE A 107 2.00 10.07 -9.10
C PHE A 107 1.40 9.89 -7.72
N HIS A 108 0.58 10.87 -7.31
CA HIS A 108 -0.17 10.80 -6.05
C HIS A 108 -1.66 11.09 -6.32
N GLY A 109 -2.51 10.13 -5.99
CA GLY A 109 -3.96 10.29 -6.05
C GLY A 109 -4.52 10.81 -4.74
N THR A 110 -5.21 11.96 -4.80
CA THR A 110 -5.83 12.59 -3.63
C THR A 110 -7.26 13.04 -3.95
N GLY A 111 -7.98 13.54 -2.94
CA GLY A 111 -9.28 14.21 -3.13
C GLY A 111 -9.11 15.70 -3.29
N GLU A 112 -9.92 16.33 -4.15
CA GLU A 112 -9.91 17.77 -4.45
C GLU A 112 -9.90 18.66 -3.18
N LYS A 113 -10.64 18.26 -2.15
CA LYS A 113 -10.71 18.97 -0.85
C LYS A 113 -9.38 19.13 -0.12
N TYR A 114 -8.37 18.34 -0.47
CA TYR A 114 -7.05 18.40 0.17
C TYR A 114 -6.05 19.27 -0.59
N LEU A 115 -6.38 19.75 -1.81
CA LEU A 115 -5.45 20.52 -2.65
C LEU A 115 -4.94 21.78 -1.97
N GLY A 116 -5.81 22.49 -1.25
CA GLY A 116 -5.43 23.71 -0.55
C GLY A 116 -4.36 23.51 0.52
N SER A 117 -4.40 22.39 1.24
CA SER A 117 -3.35 22.03 2.23
C SER A 117 -2.09 21.53 1.53
N ILE A 118 -2.24 20.71 0.48
CA ILE A 118 -1.10 20.16 -0.26
C ILE A 118 -0.32 21.26 -0.98
N ARG A 119 -0.99 22.28 -1.53
CA ARG A 119 -0.30 23.44 -2.14
C ARG A 119 0.58 24.21 -1.14
N LYS A 120 0.20 24.23 0.13
CA LYS A 120 0.94 24.94 1.19
C LYS A 120 2.04 24.11 1.83
N GLN A 121 1.81 22.81 2.03
CA GLN A 121 2.65 21.96 2.88
C GLN A 121 3.35 20.84 2.09
N GLY A 122 2.99 20.63 0.83
CA GLY A 122 3.39 19.46 0.08
C GLY A 122 2.65 18.19 0.54
N LEU A 123 3.18 17.02 0.18
CA LEU A 123 2.66 15.72 0.65
C LEU A 123 3.41 15.31 1.91
N LEU A 124 2.63 15.07 2.96
CA LEU A 124 3.12 14.58 4.25
C LEU A 124 2.60 13.15 4.50
N PRO A 125 3.33 12.31 5.24
CA PRO A 125 2.95 10.90 5.48
C PRO A 125 1.70 10.75 6.34
N GLN A 126 1.26 11.79 7.02
CA GLN A 126 0.14 11.82 7.96
C GLN A 126 0.33 10.79 9.10
N SER A 127 -0.59 9.84 9.23
CA SER A 127 -0.49 8.76 10.22
C SER A 127 0.45 7.62 9.84
N ARG A 128 1.06 7.66 8.65
CA ARG A 128 1.97 6.63 8.16
C ARG A 128 3.43 7.01 8.36
N LEU A 129 4.34 6.08 8.12
CA LEU A 129 5.78 6.35 8.16
C LEU A 129 6.27 7.10 6.91
N TYR A 130 5.61 6.91 5.75
CA TYR A 130 6.02 7.45 4.46
C TYR A 130 4.83 7.98 3.66
N VAL A 131 5.12 8.91 2.75
CA VAL A 131 4.24 9.26 1.63
C VAL A 131 4.28 8.12 0.62
N HIS A 132 3.11 7.74 0.10
CA HIS A 132 2.94 6.66 -0.88
C HIS A 132 2.70 7.26 -2.25
N LEU A 133 3.50 6.83 -3.22
CA LEU A 133 3.44 7.27 -4.60
C LEU A 133 3.20 6.08 -5.53
N SER A 134 2.55 6.34 -6.64
CA SER A 134 2.23 5.34 -7.66
C SER A 134 3.15 5.50 -8.87
N PRO A 135 3.52 4.41 -9.55
CA PRO A 135 4.34 4.49 -10.77
C PRO A 135 3.58 5.06 -11.97
N ASP A 136 2.24 5.06 -11.93
CA ASP A 136 1.38 5.51 -13.03
C ASP A 136 0.14 6.27 -12.53
N ALA A 137 -0.45 7.05 -13.42
CA ALA A 137 -1.61 7.89 -13.15
C ALA A 137 -2.88 7.08 -12.88
N ASP A 138 -3.07 5.93 -13.54
CA ASP A 138 -4.25 5.08 -13.37
C ASP A 138 -4.31 4.48 -11.96
N THR A 139 -3.18 4.03 -11.46
CA THR A 139 -3.05 3.56 -10.08
C THR A 139 -3.31 4.69 -9.08
N ALA A 140 -2.75 5.87 -9.33
CA ALA A 140 -3.00 7.07 -8.51
C ALA A 140 -4.48 7.45 -8.52
N TYR A 141 -5.16 7.42 -9.68
CA TYR A 141 -6.59 7.69 -9.81
C TYR A 141 -7.43 6.75 -8.93
N LYS A 142 -7.17 5.44 -8.99
CA LYS A 142 -7.86 4.43 -8.18
C LYS A 142 -7.68 4.65 -6.66
N VAL A 143 -6.59 5.30 -6.27
CA VAL A 143 -6.37 5.73 -4.88
C VAL A 143 -7.18 7.00 -4.58
N GLY A 144 -7.11 8.00 -5.45
CA GLY A 144 -7.80 9.30 -5.29
C GLY A 144 -9.31 9.16 -5.14
N VAL A 145 -9.95 8.29 -5.93
CA VAL A 145 -11.42 8.02 -5.88
C VAL A 145 -11.92 7.70 -4.45
N ARG A 146 -11.09 7.12 -3.60
CA ARG A 146 -11.47 6.79 -2.21
C ARG A 146 -11.62 8.02 -1.31
N HIS A 147 -11.12 9.16 -1.75
CA HIS A 147 -11.06 10.40 -0.99
C HIS A 147 -12.05 11.47 -1.46
N GLY A 148 -12.95 11.12 -2.39
CA GLY A 148 -13.94 12.01 -3.00
C GLY A 148 -13.63 12.24 -4.49
N ARG A 149 -13.88 13.47 -5.00
CA ARG A 149 -13.51 13.84 -6.37
C ARG A 149 -11.99 13.68 -6.54
N PRO A 150 -11.54 12.74 -7.39
CA PRO A 150 -10.12 12.40 -7.48
C PRO A 150 -9.33 13.47 -8.21
N VAL A 151 -8.15 13.78 -7.70
CA VAL A 151 -7.14 14.59 -8.37
C VAL A 151 -5.83 13.83 -8.37
N ILE A 152 -5.13 13.84 -9.51
CA ILE A 152 -3.82 13.23 -9.67
C ILE A 152 -2.78 14.35 -9.66
N LEU A 153 -1.84 14.25 -8.74
CA LEU A 153 -0.66 15.11 -8.69
C LEU A 153 0.52 14.37 -9.30
N THR A 154 1.29 15.04 -10.15
CA THR A 154 2.56 14.54 -10.64
C THR A 154 3.67 15.01 -9.70
N VAL A 155 4.55 14.09 -9.30
CA VAL A 155 5.70 14.34 -8.45
C VAL A 155 6.95 14.27 -9.31
N LYS A 156 7.79 15.30 -9.29
CA LYS A 156 9.08 15.36 -9.97
C LYS A 156 10.12 14.57 -9.17
N ALA A 157 9.97 13.25 -9.15
CA ALA A 157 10.74 12.38 -8.28
C ALA A 157 12.22 12.32 -8.66
N GLY A 158 12.56 12.38 -9.95
CA GLY A 158 13.94 12.46 -10.42
C GLY A 158 14.63 13.72 -9.91
N GLU A 159 13.99 14.89 -10.05
CA GLU A 159 14.50 16.16 -9.55
C GLU A 159 14.69 16.14 -8.02
N MET A 160 13.75 15.57 -7.30
CA MET A 160 13.85 15.39 -5.84
C MET A 160 15.06 14.52 -5.46
N GLN A 161 15.27 13.40 -6.17
CA GLN A 161 16.39 12.49 -5.93
C GLN A 161 17.73 13.16 -6.18
N GLU A 162 17.88 13.96 -7.24
CA GLU A 162 19.06 14.76 -7.51
C GLU A 162 19.37 15.79 -6.41
N LYS A 163 18.34 16.24 -5.69
CA LYS A 163 18.47 17.14 -4.53
C LYS A 163 18.65 16.41 -3.19
N GLY A 164 18.85 15.08 -3.23
CA GLY A 164 19.18 14.28 -2.06
C GLY A 164 17.98 13.70 -1.31
N HIS A 165 16.76 13.78 -1.86
CA HIS A 165 15.62 13.08 -1.30
C HIS A 165 15.71 11.57 -1.55
N VAL A 166 15.45 10.78 -0.53
CA VAL A 166 15.54 9.33 -0.61
C VAL A 166 14.19 8.72 -0.97
N PHE A 167 14.23 7.76 -1.87
CA PHE A 167 13.09 6.98 -2.28
C PHE A 167 13.32 5.49 -2.01
N TYR A 168 12.24 4.79 -1.68
CA TYR A 168 12.23 3.35 -1.47
C TYR A 168 11.18 2.72 -2.36
N LEU A 169 11.42 1.49 -2.76
CA LEU A 169 10.42 0.67 -3.46
C LEU A 169 10.03 -0.50 -2.57
N SER A 170 8.76 -0.57 -2.20
CA SER A 170 8.24 -1.69 -1.44
C SER A 170 8.11 -2.95 -2.29
N ALA A 171 8.09 -4.13 -1.65
CA ALA A 171 7.98 -5.43 -2.34
C ALA A 171 6.75 -5.53 -3.28
N ASN A 172 5.71 -4.76 -3.02
CA ASN A 172 4.50 -4.71 -3.85
C ASN A 172 4.44 -3.50 -4.81
N GLY A 173 5.58 -2.92 -5.15
CA GLY A 173 5.72 -1.91 -6.20
C GLY A 173 5.22 -0.50 -5.84
N VAL A 174 5.03 -0.20 -4.54
CA VAL A 174 4.68 1.14 -4.09
C VAL A 174 5.94 1.94 -3.80
N TRP A 175 6.05 3.13 -4.36
CA TRP A 175 7.12 4.07 -4.08
C TRP A 175 6.84 4.83 -2.78
N LEU A 176 7.89 5.02 -1.99
CA LEU A 176 7.82 5.59 -0.66
C LEU A 176 8.89 6.67 -0.51
N THR A 177 8.55 7.79 0.13
CA THR A 177 9.50 8.85 0.52
C THR A 177 9.01 9.52 1.81
N ALA A 178 9.90 10.18 2.53
CA ALA A 178 9.56 10.83 3.80
C ALA A 178 8.51 11.94 3.63
N SER A 179 8.66 12.77 2.61
CA SER A 179 7.72 13.86 2.25
C SER A 179 7.95 14.28 0.80
N VAL A 180 7.00 15.04 0.23
CA VAL A 180 7.17 15.69 -1.07
C VAL A 180 6.91 17.18 -0.88
N PRO A 181 7.95 18.05 -0.93
CA PRO A 181 7.78 19.50 -0.90
C PRO A 181 6.88 19.99 -2.05
N ALA A 182 6.12 21.06 -1.80
CA ALA A 182 5.14 21.56 -2.76
C ALA A 182 5.75 21.99 -4.12
N GLU A 183 7.00 22.42 -4.13
CA GLU A 183 7.74 22.84 -5.32
C GLU A 183 8.01 21.70 -6.32
N TYR A 184 7.97 20.44 -5.86
CA TYR A 184 8.11 19.26 -6.72
C TYR A 184 6.78 18.69 -7.18
N LEU A 185 5.65 19.35 -6.85
CA LEU A 185 4.32 18.92 -7.25
C LEU A 185 3.83 19.70 -8.47
N VAL A 186 3.40 18.97 -9.48
CA VAL A 186 2.66 19.52 -10.60
C VAL A 186 1.18 19.25 -10.36
N PHE A 187 0.41 20.32 -10.26
CA PHE A 187 -1.03 20.28 -10.11
C PHE A 187 -1.68 20.26 -11.49
N PRO A 188 -2.82 19.56 -11.69
CA PRO A 188 -3.56 19.70 -12.92
C PRO A 188 -4.03 21.15 -13.08
N GLU A 189 -4.13 21.61 -14.34
CA GLU A 189 -4.69 22.92 -14.63
C GLU A 189 -6.12 23.03 -14.09
N GLU A 190 -6.44 24.15 -13.47
CA GLU A 190 -7.81 24.43 -13.01
C GLU A 190 -8.70 24.65 -14.25
N GLN A 191 -9.67 23.73 -14.44
CA GLN A 191 -10.67 23.84 -15.51
C GLN A 191 -11.85 24.69 -15.03
#